data_b5a5f682c61f83b8f79cabb16c5683e5
#
_entry.id   b5a5f682c61f83b8f79cabb16c5683e5
#
_cell.length_a   1.000
_cell.length_b   1.000
_cell.length_c   1.000
_cell.angle_alpha   90.00
_cell.angle_beta   90.00
_cell.angle_gamma   90.00
#
_symmetry.space_group_name_H-M   'P 1'
#
loop_
_entity.id
_entity.type
_entity.pdbx_description
1 polymer ?
#
loop_
_entity_poly.entity_id
_entity_poly.type
_entity_poly.pdbx_seq_one_letter_code
_entity_poly.pdbx_strand_id
1 'polypeptide(L)'
;MLCGIAQVPFAQVFEQKEWSLAKEKDGISVYTRKVEGYQIKQTKVETIVDLPINVLYEVLIDFDHHDDWMVNFSNSELLTSADSTSYIYYIEVGAPWPIMDRDLVIKGSLEYMSDSLVILSTNKVEGYKEERDKFVRIPMMNGQWQFEKIDEQRTKVTNSTHGDPGGMIPSWIVNIKLVADPIKSIENFITIAKKIWDSERSID
;
A
#
# COMPACT_ATOMS: atom_id res chain seq x y z
N MET A 1 -32.36 7.43 25.08
CA MET A 1 -31.93 6.08 24.73
C MET A 1 -30.90 6.26 23.61
N LEU A 2 -29.61 6.41 23.94
CA LEU A 2 -28.52 6.62 22.99
C LEU A 2 -28.00 5.25 22.59
N CYS A 3 -28.24 4.87 21.34
CA CYS A 3 -27.70 3.66 20.75
C CYS A 3 -26.23 3.93 20.36
N GLY A 4 -25.30 3.47 21.18
CA GLY A 4 -23.87 3.55 20.89
C GLY A 4 -23.54 2.62 19.73
N ILE A 5 -23.14 3.17 18.59
CA ILE A 5 -22.54 2.42 17.50
C ILE A 5 -21.15 2.01 17.97
N ALA A 6 -20.99 0.73 18.31
CA ALA A 6 -19.68 0.17 18.61
C ALA A 6 -18.81 0.23 17.33
N GLN A 7 -17.81 1.09 17.30
CA GLN A 7 -16.77 1.04 16.29
C GLN A 7 -15.95 -0.23 16.54
N VAL A 8 -16.09 -1.20 15.64
CA VAL A 8 -15.24 -2.40 15.64
C VAL A 8 -13.83 -1.95 15.23
N PRO A 9 -12.79 -2.11 16.04
CA PRO A 9 -11.46 -1.69 15.68
C PRO A 9 -10.98 -2.49 14.46
N PHE A 10 -10.38 -1.80 13.50
CA PHE A 10 -9.89 -2.31 12.21
C PHE A 10 -8.99 -3.58 12.33
N ALA A 11 -8.29 -3.73 13.44
CA ALA A 11 -7.46 -4.90 13.73
C ALA A 11 -8.23 -6.23 13.82
N GLN A 12 -9.53 -6.23 14.14
CA GLN A 12 -10.31 -7.47 14.29
C GLN A 12 -10.81 -8.09 12.98
N VAL A 13 -10.77 -7.33 11.86
CA VAL A 13 -11.28 -7.83 10.57
C VAL A 13 -10.29 -8.79 9.89
N PHE A 14 -9.00 -8.74 10.25
CA PHE A 14 -7.93 -9.45 9.54
C PHE A 14 -7.42 -10.74 10.21
N GLU A 15 -7.91 -11.11 11.38
CA GLU A 15 -7.38 -12.23 12.17
C GLU A 15 -7.88 -13.64 11.78
N GLN A 16 -8.81 -13.80 10.81
CA GLN A 16 -9.59 -15.03 10.70
C GLN A 16 -9.09 -16.13 9.74
N LYS A 17 -8.03 -15.94 8.94
CA LYS A 17 -7.48 -17.04 8.10
C LYS A 17 -5.97 -16.98 8.01
N GLU A 18 -5.32 -18.16 8.04
CA GLU A 18 -3.87 -18.28 7.94
C GLU A 18 -3.32 -17.74 6.61
N TRP A 19 -2.19 -17.05 6.69
CA TRP A 19 -1.44 -16.61 5.53
C TRP A 19 -0.73 -17.79 4.88
N SER A 20 -0.83 -17.90 3.55
CA SER A 20 -0.12 -18.88 2.77
C SER A 20 0.97 -18.20 1.94
N LEU A 21 2.21 -18.66 2.04
CA LEU A 21 3.29 -18.19 1.18
C LEU A 21 2.93 -18.49 -0.28
N ALA A 22 2.84 -17.44 -1.08
CA ALA A 22 2.51 -17.54 -2.50
C ALA A 22 3.75 -17.48 -3.40
N LYS A 23 4.75 -16.68 -2.99
CA LYS A 23 6.01 -16.52 -3.72
C LYS A 23 7.08 -15.93 -2.80
N GLU A 24 8.34 -16.31 -3.07
CA GLU A 24 9.52 -15.69 -2.48
C GLU A 24 10.54 -15.43 -3.58
N LYS A 25 11.16 -14.25 -3.55
CA LYS A 25 12.20 -13.85 -4.49
C LYS A 25 13.08 -12.76 -3.87
N ASP A 26 14.37 -12.94 -3.89
CA ASP A 26 15.40 -11.95 -3.49
C ASP A 26 15.15 -11.37 -2.07
N GLY A 27 14.71 -12.21 -1.11
CA GLY A 27 14.40 -11.81 0.25
C GLY A 27 13.04 -11.11 0.41
N ILE A 28 12.22 -11.04 -0.64
CA ILE A 28 10.85 -10.52 -0.60
C ILE A 28 9.88 -11.70 -0.60
N SER A 29 9.11 -11.84 0.47
CA SER A 29 8.10 -12.89 0.64
C SER A 29 6.70 -12.34 0.45
N VAL A 30 5.92 -12.96 -0.44
CA VAL A 30 4.52 -12.59 -0.71
C VAL A 30 3.61 -13.69 -0.18
N TYR A 31 2.71 -13.30 0.68
CA TYR A 31 1.67 -14.17 1.25
C TYR A 31 0.31 -13.75 0.74
N THR A 32 -0.59 -14.70 0.65
CA THR A 32 -2.01 -14.43 0.35
C THR A 32 -2.90 -15.15 1.35
N ARG A 33 -4.09 -14.58 1.58
CA ARG A 33 -5.16 -15.25 2.31
C ARG A 33 -6.53 -14.97 1.68
N LYS A 34 -7.46 -15.87 1.85
CA LYS A 34 -8.87 -15.66 1.47
C LYS A 34 -9.53 -14.73 2.49
N VAL A 35 -10.35 -13.83 2.01
CA VAL A 35 -11.21 -12.97 2.83
C VAL A 35 -12.65 -13.41 2.62
N GLU A 36 -13.38 -13.60 3.71
CA GLU A 36 -14.77 -14.04 3.65
C GLU A 36 -15.64 -13.01 2.91
N GLY A 37 -16.52 -13.48 2.02
CA GLY A 37 -17.36 -12.62 1.18
C GLY A 37 -16.66 -12.05 -0.07
N TYR A 38 -15.35 -12.27 -0.26
CA TYR A 38 -14.61 -11.73 -1.41
C TYR A 38 -13.95 -12.81 -2.25
N GLN A 39 -14.01 -12.64 -3.59
CA GLN A 39 -13.30 -13.51 -4.54
C GLN A 39 -11.80 -13.16 -4.64
N ILE A 40 -11.46 -11.91 -4.32
CA ILE A 40 -10.09 -11.39 -4.38
C ILE A 40 -9.44 -11.61 -3.02
N LYS A 41 -8.23 -12.16 -3.06
CA LYS A 41 -7.45 -12.44 -1.86
C LYS A 41 -6.85 -11.17 -1.29
N GLN A 42 -6.61 -11.16 0.00
CA GLN A 42 -5.70 -10.21 0.64
C GLN A 42 -4.26 -10.65 0.42
N THR A 43 -3.38 -9.66 0.21
CA THR A 43 -1.95 -9.86 0.03
C THR A 43 -1.19 -9.27 1.22
N LYS A 44 -0.09 -9.92 1.60
CA LYS A 44 0.90 -9.39 2.54
C LYS A 44 2.29 -9.62 1.94
N VAL A 45 3.12 -8.59 1.97
CA VAL A 45 4.53 -8.64 1.58
C VAL A 45 5.39 -8.38 2.79
N GLU A 46 6.45 -9.13 2.95
CA GLU A 46 7.44 -8.95 4.02
C GLU A 46 8.85 -8.98 3.42
N THR A 47 9.70 -8.07 3.86
CA THR A 47 11.13 -8.03 3.51
C THR A 47 11.93 -7.33 4.60
N ILE A 48 13.24 -7.57 4.64
CA ILE A 48 14.20 -6.81 5.44
C ILE A 48 15.02 -5.96 4.48
N VAL A 49 15.11 -4.67 4.77
CA VAL A 49 15.84 -3.69 3.97
C VAL A 49 17.00 -3.15 4.78
N ASP A 50 18.19 -3.14 4.18
CA ASP A 50 19.42 -2.60 4.81
C ASP A 50 19.45 -1.06 4.66
N LEU A 51 18.47 -0.40 5.25
CA LEU A 51 18.31 1.06 5.36
C LEU A 51 17.65 1.42 6.68
N PRO A 52 17.95 2.62 7.22
CA PRO A 52 17.25 3.17 8.37
C PRO A 52 15.76 3.39 8.11
N ILE A 53 14.95 3.30 9.15
CA ILE A 53 13.49 3.42 9.08
C ILE A 53 13.03 4.78 8.51
N ASN A 54 13.71 5.88 8.85
CA ASN A 54 13.36 7.22 8.38
C ASN A 54 13.46 7.34 6.85
N VAL A 55 14.51 6.80 6.24
CA VAL A 55 14.68 6.83 4.77
C VAL A 55 13.55 6.11 4.05
N LEU A 56 13.07 5.02 4.63
CA LEU A 56 12.00 4.22 4.01
C LEU A 56 10.63 4.90 4.12
N TYR A 57 10.29 5.43 5.29
CA TYR A 57 8.98 6.07 5.40
C TYR A 57 8.92 7.41 4.66
N GLU A 58 10.05 8.13 4.50
CA GLU A 58 10.12 9.34 3.67
C GLU A 58 9.73 9.07 2.22
N VAL A 59 10.24 8.00 1.61
CA VAL A 59 9.80 7.55 0.28
C VAL A 59 8.31 7.21 0.26
N LEU A 60 7.81 6.61 1.33
CA LEU A 60 6.41 6.20 1.40
C LEU A 60 5.45 7.38 1.50
N ILE A 61 5.81 8.45 2.20
CA ILE A 61 4.93 9.63 2.36
C ILE A 61 5.09 10.66 1.23
N ASP A 62 6.01 10.43 0.31
CA ASP A 62 6.13 11.22 -0.92
C ASP A 62 5.07 10.76 -1.95
N PHE A 63 3.82 11.14 -1.67
CA PHE A 63 2.65 10.68 -2.40
C PHE A 63 2.62 11.15 -3.86
N ASP A 64 3.33 12.22 -4.21
CA ASP A 64 3.40 12.73 -5.58
C ASP A 64 4.30 11.87 -6.50
N HIS A 65 5.09 10.96 -5.91
CA HIS A 65 6.05 10.10 -6.62
C HIS A 65 5.79 8.59 -6.44
N HIS A 66 4.58 8.19 -6.02
CA HIS A 66 4.25 6.77 -5.92
C HIS A 66 4.26 6.05 -7.28
N ASP A 67 4.00 6.74 -8.37
CA ASP A 67 4.07 6.21 -9.73
C ASP A 67 5.51 5.90 -10.20
N ASP A 68 6.53 6.43 -9.55
CA ASP A 68 7.93 6.09 -9.83
C ASP A 68 8.30 4.66 -9.39
N TRP A 69 7.59 4.10 -8.40
CA TRP A 69 7.94 2.79 -7.85
C TRP A 69 6.79 1.79 -7.78
N MET A 70 5.54 2.22 -7.65
CA MET A 70 4.38 1.33 -7.67
C MET A 70 4.11 0.86 -9.09
N VAL A 71 4.15 -0.46 -9.28
CA VAL A 71 3.87 -1.08 -10.60
C VAL A 71 2.44 -0.79 -11.04
N ASN A 72 2.28 -0.42 -12.29
CA ASN A 72 1.03 -0.03 -12.94
C ASN A 72 0.42 1.30 -12.46
N PHE A 73 1.03 2.04 -11.56
CA PHE A 73 0.59 3.41 -11.32
C PHE A 73 1.02 4.27 -12.51
N SER A 74 0.10 5.07 -13.03
CA SER A 74 0.33 5.99 -14.14
C SER A 74 0.26 7.45 -13.70
N ASN A 75 -0.19 7.68 -12.48
CA ASN A 75 -0.20 8.99 -11.82
C ASN A 75 -0.42 8.81 -10.32
N SER A 76 0.22 9.66 -9.53
CA SER A 76 -0.08 9.85 -8.11
C SER A 76 0.00 11.32 -7.75
N GLU A 77 -0.83 11.77 -6.81
CA GLU A 77 -1.01 13.18 -6.49
C GLU A 77 -1.48 13.35 -5.04
N LEU A 78 -0.75 14.14 -4.24
CA LEU A 78 -1.23 14.56 -2.92
C LEU A 78 -2.33 15.61 -3.09
N LEU A 79 -3.55 15.30 -2.69
CA LEU A 79 -4.67 16.24 -2.79
C LEU A 79 -4.71 17.22 -1.62
N THR A 80 -4.49 16.73 -0.41
CA THR A 80 -4.46 17.56 0.80
C THR A 80 -3.83 16.81 1.96
N SER A 81 -3.31 17.56 2.91
CA SER A 81 -2.80 17.06 4.19
C SER A 81 -3.40 17.91 5.30
N ALA A 82 -4.01 17.29 6.30
CA ALA A 82 -4.54 17.98 7.47
C ALA A 82 -3.41 18.33 8.46
N ASP A 83 -2.42 17.45 8.54
CA ASP A 83 -1.21 17.56 9.37
C ASP A 83 -0.15 16.56 8.86
N SER A 84 0.96 16.41 9.58
CA SER A 84 2.05 15.50 9.23
C SER A 84 1.70 14.00 9.36
N THR A 85 0.47 13.67 9.73
CA THR A 85 0.04 12.28 9.96
C THR A 85 -1.21 11.89 9.17
N SER A 86 -1.90 12.84 8.54
CA SER A 86 -3.16 12.58 7.83
C SER A 86 -3.11 13.16 6.41
N TYR A 87 -3.21 12.30 5.43
CA TYR A 87 -3.04 12.59 4.01
C TYR A 87 -4.26 12.12 3.21
N ILE A 88 -4.64 12.89 2.20
CA ILE A 88 -5.56 12.44 1.14
C ILE A 88 -4.81 12.54 -0.16
N TYR A 89 -4.67 11.43 -0.86
CA TYR A 89 -3.98 11.36 -2.13
C TYR A 89 -4.78 10.56 -3.17
N TYR A 90 -4.47 10.80 -4.41
CA TYR A 90 -5.14 10.21 -5.56
C TYR A 90 -4.16 9.41 -6.38
N ILE A 91 -4.60 8.29 -6.91
CA ILE A 91 -3.81 7.45 -7.80
C ILE A 91 -4.60 7.03 -9.04
N GLU A 92 -3.88 6.84 -10.14
CA GLU A 92 -4.37 6.19 -11.35
C GLU A 92 -3.59 4.88 -11.54
N VAL A 93 -4.32 3.81 -11.85
CA VAL A 93 -3.76 2.46 -12.01
C VAL A 93 -4.09 1.96 -13.40
N GLY A 94 -3.06 1.77 -14.22
CA GLY A 94 -3.18 1.27 -15.57
C GLY A 94 -3.59 -0.20 -15.61
N ALA A 95 -4.42 -0.53 -16.59
CA ALA A 95 -4.85 -1.89 -16.88
C ALA A 95 -4.55 -2.29 -18.33
N PRO A 96 -4.30 -3.58 -18.63
CA PRO A 96 -4.07 -4.02 -20.01
C PRO A 96 -5.36 -3.87 -20.83
N TRP A 97 -5.21 -3.35 -22.05
CA TRP A 97 -6.32 -3.31 -23.00
C TRP A 97 -6.98 -4.69 -23.20
N PRO A 98 -8.32 -4.82 -23.28
CA PRO A 98 -9.36 -3.79 -23.37
C PRO A 98 -9.95 -3.33 -22.01
N ILE A 99 -9.27 -3.57 -20.92
CA ILE A 99 -9.73 -3.24 -19.57
C ILE A 99 -9.47 -1.75 -19.32
N MET A 100 -10.49 -1.01 -18.87
CA MET A 100 -10.34 0.41 -18.49
C MET A 100 -9.36 0.55 -17.33
N ASP A 101 -8.65 1.68 -17.27
CA ASP A 101 -7.83 2.03 -16.12
C ASP A 101 -8.70 2.26 -14.87
N ARG A 102 -8.07 2.20 -13.71
CA ARG A 102 -8.70 2.46 -12.42
C ARG A 102 -8.20 3.74 -11.83
N ASP A 103 -9.02 4.33 -10.98
CA ASP A 103 -8.60 5.41 -10.11
C ASP A 103 -9.08 5.21 -8.67
N LEU A 104 -8.44 5.90 -7.74
CA LEU A 104 -8.74 5.78 -6.32
C LEU A 104 -8.33 7.04 -5.58
N VAL A 105 -9.17 7.47 -4.65
CA VAL A 105 -8.80 8.45 -3.62
C VAL A 105 -8.60 7.71 -2.30
N ILE A 106 -7.47 7.96 -1.66
CA ILE A 106 -7.00 7.24 -0.49
C ILE A 106 -6.79 8.23 0.66
N LYS A 107 -7.27 7.86 1.83
CA LYS A 107 -6.84 8.45 3.09
C LYS A 107 -5.70 7.62 3.66
N GLY A 108 -4.55 8.25 3.86
CA GLY A 108 -3.42 7.75 4.62
C GLY A 108 -3.45 8.31 6.04
N SER A 109 -3.24 7.45 7.03
CA SER A 109 -3.09 7.84 8.45
C SER A 109 -1.79 7.23 8.97
N LEU A 110 -0.84 8.10 9.31
CA LEU A 110 0.48 7.72 9.80
C LEU A 110 0.48 7.73 11.32
N GLU A 111 0.98 6.68 11.93
CA GLU A 111 1.07 6.51 13.37
C GLU A 111 2.49 6.12 13.77
N TYR A 112 3.09 6.89 14.67
CA TYR A 112 4.37 6.56 15.31
C TYR A 112 4.06 5.82 16.61
N MET A 113 4.05 4.49 16.55
CA MET A 113 3.74 3.64 17.71
C MET A 113 4.87 3.64 18.74
N SER A 114 6.12 3.81 18.28
CA SER A 114 7.33 3.96 19.09
C SER A 114 8.48 4.47 18.21
N ASP A 115 9.66 4.70 18.78
CA ASP A 115 10.89 5.03 18.02
C ASP A 115 11.33 3.90 17.05
N SER A 116 10.75 2.71 17.19
CA SER A 116 11.08 1.52 16.40
C SER A 116 9.95 1.00 15.52
N LEU A 117 8.77 1.65 15.53
CA LEU A 117 7.60 1.16 14.78
C LEU A 117 6.78 2.32 14.24
N VAL A 118 6.69 2.39 12.90
CA VAL A 118 5.85 3.33 12.15
C VAL A 118 4.84 2.57 11.33
N ILE A 119 3.59 3.01 11.36
CA ILE A 119 2.48 2.41 10.62
C ILE A 119 1.79 3.47 9.76
N LEU A 120 1.59 3.21 8.47
CA LEU A 120 0.70 3.96 7.60
C LEU A 120 -0.50 3.09 7.24
N SER A 121 -1.66 3.43 7.75
CA SER A 121 -2.94 2.81 7.37
C SER A 121 -3.55 3.57 6.20
N THR A 122 -4.03 2.85 5.17
CA THR A 122 -4.60 3.41 3.95
C THR A 122 -6.00 2.87 3.70
N ASN A 123 -6.94 3.76 3.41
CA ASN A 123 -8.32 3.40 3.15
C ASN A 123 -8.89 4.24 2.00
N LYS A 124 -9.70 3.61 1.15
CA LYS A 124 -10.49 4.34 0.15
C LYS A 124 -11.39 5.37 0.84
N VAL A 125 -11.44 6.59 0.27
CA VAL A 125 -12.37 7.64 0.69
C VAL A 125 -13.07 8.26 -0.52
N GLU A 126 -14.13 9.02 -0.27
CA GLU A 126 -14.94 9.70 -1.28
C GLU A 126 -14.93 11.21 -1.07
N GLY A 127 -15.40 11.96 -2.05
CA GLY A 127 -15.68 13.41 -1.94
C GLY A 127 -14.49 14.33 -2.17
N TYR A 128 -13.30 13.83 -2.51
CA TYR A 128 -12.10 14.67 -2.75
C TYR A 128 -11.74 14.82 -4.22
N LYS A 129 -12.19 13.93 -5.09
CA LYS A 129 -11.98 14.02 -6.54
C LYS A 129 -13.17 13.39 -7.28
N GLU A 130 -13.72 14.10 -8.26
CA GLU A 130 -14.84 13.61 -9.07
C GLU A 130 -14.45 12.37 -9.87
N GLU A 131 -15.41 11.49 -10.10
CA GLU A 131 -15.23 10.34 -10.98
C GLU A 131 -15.12 10.80 -12.43
N ARG A 132 -14.35 10.07 -13.23
CA ARG A 132 -14.13 10.36 -14.65
C ARG A 132 -14.47 9.14 -15.49
N ASP A 133 -15.22 9.33 -16.56
CA ASP A 133 -15.75 8.26 -17.43
C ASP A 133 -14.68 7.31 -18.01
N LYS A 134 -13.43 7.77 -18.08
CA LYS A 134 -12.32 6.95 -18.60
C LYS A 134 -11.69 5.99 -17.56
N PHE A 135 -12.11 6.07 -16.30
CA PHE A 135 -11.64 5.19 -15.22
C PHE A 135 -12.80 4.45 -14.56
N VAL A 136 -12.47 3.31 -13.99
CA VAL A 136 -13.35 2.66 -13.02
C VAL A 136 -12.85 3.06 -11.64
N ARG A 137 -13.67 3.78 -10.86
CA ARG A 137 -13.37 4.11 -9.48
C ARG A 137 -13.36 2.83 -8.65
N ILE A 138 -12.22 2.55 -8.01
CA ILE A 138 -12.07 1.38 -7.11
C ILE A 138 -13.07 1.48 -5.96
N PRO A 139 -14.00 0.52 -5.82
CA PRO A 139 -15.07 0.61 -4.82
C PRO A 139 -14.60 0.35 -3.39
N MET A 140 -13.54 -0.45 -3.21
CA MET A 140 -13.03 -0.81 -1.90
C MET A 140 -11.52 -1.06 -1.95
N MET A 141 -10.78 -0.43 -1.03
CA MET A 141 -9.37 -0.71 -0.77
C MET A 141 -9.05 -0.37 0.70
N ASN A 142 -8.34 -1.29 1.34
CA ASN A 142 -7.74 -1.10 2.64
C ASN A 142 -6.31 -1.62 2.57
N GLY A 143 -5.39 -0.89 3.16
CA GLY A 143 -3.99 -1.27 3.19
C GLY A 143 -3.30 -0.82 4.47
N GLN A 144 -2.13 -1.38 4.72
CA GLN A 144 -1.27 -0.98 5.82
C GLN A 144 0.18 -1.21 5.42
N TRP A 145 1.00 -0.21 5.66
CA TRP A 145 2.44 -0.33 5.67
C TRP A 145 2.92 -0.29 7.11
N GLN A 146 3.86 -1.16 7.44
CA GLN A 146 4.50 -1.21 8.73
C GLN A 146 6.00 -1.27 8.53
N PHE A 147 6.71 -0.36 9.20
CA PHE A 147 8.16 -0.31 9.26
C PHE A 147 8.57 -0.58 10.70
N GLU A 148 9.33 -1.65 10.91
CA GLU A 148 9.83 -2.06 12.20
C GLU A 148 11.37 -2.01 12.17
N LYS A 149 11.95 -1.14 12.98
CA LYS A 149 13.40 -1.00 13.12
C LYS A 149 13.98 -2.27 13.76
N ILE A 150 14.88 -2.94 13.05
CA ILE A 150 15.64 -4.08 13.58
C ILE A 150 16.87 -3.56 14.32
N ASP A 151 17.60 -2.63 13.68
CA ASP A 151 18.74 -1.88 14.23
C ASP A 151 18.88 -0.54 13.49
N GLU A 152 20.01 0.17 13.69
CA GLU A 152 20.21 1.50 13.11
C GLU A 152 20.25 1.53 11.57
N GLN A 153 20.51 0.40 10.94
CA GLN A 153 20.70 0.29 9.49
C GLN A 153 19.76 -0.73 8.82
N ARG A 154 18.91 -1.40 9.58
CA ARG A 154 18.00 -2.41 9.04
C ARG A 154 16.57 -2.23 9.53
N THR A 155 15.66 -2.31 8.59
CA THR A 155 14.22 -2.19 8.83
C THR A 155 13.48 -3.37 8.24
N LYS A 156 12.59 -3.99 9.00
CA LYS A 156 11.59 -4.91 8.47
C LYS A 156 10.44 -4.10 7.90
N VAL A 157 10.11 -4.35 6.63
CA VAL A 157 8.99 -3.75 5.91
C VAL A 157 7.90 -4.78 5.74
N THR A 158 6.70 -4.45 6.17
CA THR A 158 5.49 -5.25 5.93
C THR A 158 4.46 -4.37 5.23
N ASN A 159 3.94 -4.82 4.09
CA ASN A 159 2.79 -4.21 3.44
C ASN A 159 1.66 -5.22 3.35
N SER A 160 0.46 -4.86 3.74
CA SER A 160 -0.73 -5.68 3.52
C SER A 160 -1.82 -4.87 2.83
N THR A 161 -2.45 -5.46 1.81
CA THR A 161 -3.49 -4.79 1.02
C THR A 161 -4.61 -5.76 0.69
N HIS A 162 -5.84 -5.27 0.80
CA HIS A 162 -7.03 -5.92 0.30
C HIS A 162 -7.87 -4.89 -0.47
N GLY A 163 -8.30 -5.24 -1.67
CA GLY A 163 -9.07 -4.34 -2.51
C GLY A 163 -9.89 -5.09 -3.56
N ASP A 164 -10.99 -4.47 -3.97
CA ASP A 164 -11.77 -4.87 -5.13
C ASP A 164 -11.52 -3.83 -6.23
N PRO A 165 -10.92 -4.19 -7.37
CA PRO A 165 -10.65 -3.24 -8.45
C PRO A 165 -11.92 -2.75 -9.16
N GLY A 166 -13.07 -3.31 -8.85
CA GLY A 166 -14.32 -3.03 -9.52
C GLY A 166 -14.36 -3.45 -11.00
N GLY A 167 -15.54 -3.26 -11.62
CA GLY A 167 -15.75 -3.60 -13.02
C GLY A 167 -15.73 -5.11 -13.30
N MET A 168 -15.64 -5.46 -14.58
CA MET A 168 -15.69 -6.86 -15.02
C MET A 168 -14.27 -7.43 -15.24
N ILE A 169 -13.47 -7.56 -14.17
CA ILE A 169 -12.21 -8.29 -14.26
C ILE A 169 -12.38 -9.67 -13.60
N PRO A 170 -12.05 -10.75 -14.29
CA PRO A 170 -12.04 -12.07 -13.65
C PRO A 170 -11.09 -12.09 -12.45
N SER A 171 -11.58 -12.52 -11.29
CA SER A 171 -10.83 -12.52 -10.02
C SER A 171 -9.51 -13.31 -10.09
N TRP A 172 -9.42 -14.33 -10.97
CA TRP A 172 -8.18 -15.09 -11.15
C TRP A 172 -7.05 -14.24 -11.77
N ILE A 173 -7.38 -13.30 -12.69
CA ILE A 173 -6.40 -12.36 -13.26
C ILE A 173 -5.87 -11.44 -12.15
N VAL A 174 -6.78 -10.88 -11.35
CA VAL A 174 -6.41 -10.03 -10.22
C VAL A 174 -5.53 -10.80 -9.24
N ASN A 175 -5.92 -12.02 -8.86
CA ASN A 175 -5.16 -12.85 -7.91
C ASN A 175 -3.75 -13.23 -8.39
N ILE A 176 -3.50 -13.33 -9.71
CA ILE A 176 -2.14 -13.53 -10.26
C ILE A 176 -1.31 -12.26 -10.05
N LYS A 177 -1.86 -11.09 -10.38
CA LYS A 177 -1.17 -9.80 -10.23
C LYS A 177 -0.85 -9.46 -8.77
N LEU A 178 -1.73 -9.82 -7.84
CA LEU A 178 -1.51 -9.66 -6.40
C LEU A 178 -0.25 -10.38 -5.87
N VAL A 179 0.34 -11.29 -6.63
CA VAL A 179 1.58 -11.98 -6.26
C VAL A 179 2.79 -11.42 -7.01
N ALA A 180 2.63 -11.04 -8.27
CA ALA A 180 3.73 -10.62 -9.13
C ALA A 180 4.09 -9.13 -8.95
N ASP A 181 3.08 -8.27 -8.97
CA ASP A 181 3.27 -6.82 -8.97
C ASP A 181 3.90 -6.28 -7.65
N PRO A 182 3.52 -6.76 -6.45
CA PRO A 182 4.12 -6.30 -5.20
C PRO A 182 5.63 -6.54 -5.09
N ILE A 183 6.14 -7.65 -5.60
CA ILE A 183 7.60 -7.91 -5.59
C ILE A 183 8.32 -6.80 -6.36
N LYS A 184 7.84 -6.50 -7.56
CA LYS A 184 8.46 -5.46 -8.40
C LYS A 184 8.32 -4.07 -7.80
N SER A 185 7.18 -3.74 -7.18
CA SER A 185 6.99 -2.47 -6.47
C SER A 185 7.96 -2.32 -5.31
N ILE A 186 8.16 -3.37 -4.50
CA ILE A 186 9.13 -3.35 -3.39
C ILE A 186 10.57 -3.24 -3.90
N GLU A 187 10.95 -3.95 -4.98
CA GLU A 187 12.27 -3.82 -5.60
C GLU A 187 12.54 -2.36 -6.04
N ASN A 188 11.56 -1.72 -6.68
CA ASN A 188 11.65 -0.32 -7.10
C ASN A 188 11.74 0.63 -5.90
N PHE A 189 10.87 0.45 -4.89
CA PHE A 189 10.86 1.21 -3.64
C PHE A 189 12.23 1.20 -2.96
N ILE A 190 12.81 0.00 -2.77
CA ILE A 190 14.15 -0.15 -2.18
C ILE A 190 15.20 0.56 -3.04
N THR A 191 15.08 0.49 -4.36
CA THR A 191 16.03 1.13 -5.28
C THR A 191 16.00 2.66 -5.13
N ILE A 192 14.82 3.26 -5.02
CA ILE A 192 14.67 4.70 -4.80
C ILE A 192 15.20 5.10 -3.42
N ALA A 193 14.81 4.37 -2.36
CA ALA A 193 15.29 4.63 -1.01
C ALA A 193 16.82 4.57 -0.91
N LYS A 194 17.47 3.60 -1.57
CA LYS A 194 18.93 3.53 -1.64
C LYS A 194 19.56 4.74 -2.32
N LYS A 195 18.98 5.20 -3.43
CA LYS A 195 19.49 6.41 -4.14
C LYS A 195 19.43 7.65 -3.25
N ILE A 196 18.34 7.84 -2.51
CA ILE A 196 18.19 8.95 -1.57
C ILE A 196 19.26 8.85 -0.48
N TRP A 197 19.38 7.71 0.17
CA TRP A 197 20.37 7.46 1.20
C TRP A 197 21.82 7.71 0.76
N ASP A 198 22.18 7.23 -0.42
CA ASP A 198 23.53 7.41 -0.98
C ASP A 198 23.81 8.87 -1.35
N SER A 199 22.79 9.61 -1.82
CA SER A 199 22.93 11.03 -2.15
C SER A 199 23.14 11.91 -0.91
N GLU A 200 22.46 11.64 0.19
CA GLU A 200 22.62 12.37 1.45
C GLU A 200 24.04 12.20 2.02
N ARG A 201 24.59 11.00 1.97
CA ARG A 201 25.93 10.67 2.48
C ARG A 201 27.07 11.17 1.60
N SER A 202 26.78 11.59 0.38
CA SER A 202 27.78 12.14 -0.55
C SER A 202 27.99 13.64 -0.34
N ILE A 203 27.16 14.29 0.50
CA ILE A 203 27.19 15.73 0.78
C ILE A 203 27.96 16.03 2.08
N ASP A 204 28.13 15.03 2.94
CA ASP A 204 28.92 15.10 4.19
C ASP A 204 30.40 14.69 3.96
#